data_09f2f1dd5436c3e3e268b4f8ef46b289
#
_entry.id   09f2f1dd5436c3e3e268b4f8ef46b289
#
_cell.length_a   1.000
_cell.length_b   1.000
_cell.length_c   1.000
_cell.angle_alpha   90.00
_cell.angle_beta   90.00
_cell.angle_gamma   90.00
#
_symmetry.space_group_name_H-M   'P 1'
#
loop_
_entity.id
_entity.type
_entity.pdbx_description
1 polymer ?
#
loop_
_entity_poly.entity_id
_entity_poly.type
_entity_poly.pdbx_seq_one_letter_code
_entity_poly.pdbx_strand_id
1 'polypeptide(L)'
;MNIAFICGSLEPGKDGVGDYLRHLSLELLQKGHKVSLIAIHDPFVLEDSLEPQDTVDLTFSIIRLPRVNAHSLELFLLRTWLIKFNPDLISLHFVPFSFHTKGLSLQLAKKLHYIGGKRNWHIMFHELWLGMEKQDPLKKIIWGNLQRWLIKQLLRQLKPQLVTTPTPLYQWHLKNIGYKAAIFPLFSNIPVSAPYPVEAITQQQQLADEKQQAAATVINARFSTPKQQIARNENEMDPMENQLDQEKSRVRRSLDFVVFGTINKDAPFAAFTKEARAYADQQQLPISLTFIGRCGPEMGNWVAIWSEAGMEFKVLGEQPERIISAELRKASFGLCSTPLVLVEKSGSVAAMRAHALPVIGIAKPWEPVGMPQLDLAADVREYQPGRFNACIEQPLHAAPVFQVSDAADLLIKYTLT
;
A
#
# COMPACT_ATOMS: atom_id res chain seq x y z
N MET A 1 19.20 20.40 -2.51
CA MET A 1 18.99 19.92 -3.88
C MET A 1 17.59 20.31 -4.34
N ASN A 2 17.39 20.46 -5.64
CA ASN A 2 16.07 20.61 -6.28
C ASN A 2 15.68 19.26 -6.87
N ILE A 3 14.56 18.67 -6.44
CA ILE A 3 14.13 17.33 -6.84
C ILE A 3 12.74 17.41 -7.46
N ALA A 4 12.59 16.91 -8.69
CA ALA A 4 11.30 16.80 -9.36
C ALA A 4 10.86 15.33 -9.37
N PHE A 5 9.78 15.00 -8.68
CA PHE A 5 9.17 13.67 -8.70
C PHE A 5 8.12 13.59 -9.82
N ILE A 6 8.13 12.50 -10.57
CA ILE A 6 7.14 12.22 -11.62
C ILE A 6 6.44 10.89 -11.32
N CYS A 7 5.10 10.90 -11.34
CA CYS A 7 4.27 9.70 -11.18
C CYS A 7 3.04 9.72 -12.10
N GLY A 8 2.15 8.74 -11.98
CA GLY A 8 0.92 8.68 -12.77
C GLY A 8 -0.15 9.62 -12.24
N SER A 9 -0.45 9.57 -10.95
CA SER A 9 -1.48 10.36 -10.28
C SER A 9 -1.01 10.87 -8.93
N LEU A 10 -1.58 12.00 -8.50
CA LEU A 10 -1.35 12.63 -7.19
C LEU A 10 -2.66 12.86 -6.43
N GLU A 11 -3.75 12.19 -6.80
CA GLU A 11 -5.00 12.30 -6.05
C GLU A 11 -4.86 11.71 -4.66
N PRO A 12 -5.07 12.50 -3.58
CA PRO A 12 -4.89 12.04 -2.20
C PRO A 12 -5.79 10.85 -1.87
N GLY A 13 -5.21 9.83 -1.23
CA GLY A 13 -5.92 8.62 -0.82
C GLY A 13 -6.41 7.72 -1.98
N LYS A 14 -6.10 8.06 -3.24
CA LYS A 14 -6.52 7.28 -4.42
C LYS A 14 -5.37 6.54 -5.10
N ASP A 15 -4.16 7.04 -4.99
CA ASP A 15 -2.95 6.44 -5.56
C ASP A 15 -1.86 6.30 -4.47
N GLY A 16 -1.50 5.06 -4.15
CA GLY A 16 -0.52 4.79 -3.08
C GLY A 16 0.88 5.31 -3.38
N VAL A 17 1.25 5.47 -4.66
CA VAL A 17 2.53 6.08 -5.07
C VAL A 17 2.45 7.60 -4.94
N GLY A 18 1.31 8.19 -5.26
CA GLY A 18 1.05 9.62 -5.04
C GLY A 18 1.14 9.98 -3.57
N ASP A 19 0.48 9.20 -2.70
CA ASP A 19 0.54 9.41 -1.24
C ASP A 19 1.98 9.21 -0.70
N TYR A 20 2.67 8.17 -1.15
CA TYR A 20 4.08 7.95 -0.84
C TYR A 20 4.95 9.17 -1.20
N LEU A 21 4.77 9.74 -2.40
CA LEU A 21 5.52 10.91 -2.84
C LEU A 21 5.19 12.16 -2.05
N ARG A 22 3.95 12.35 -1.60
CA ARG A 22 3.57 13.46 -0.73
C ARG A 22 4.32 13.41 0.59
N HIS A 23 4.33 12.26 1.27
CA HIS A 23 5.07 12.09 2.53
C HIS A 23 6.58 12.27 2.36
N LEU A 24 7.17 11.66 1.31
CA LEU A 24 8.60 11.81 1.02
C LEU A 24 8.97 13.27 0.70
N SER A 25 8.11 13.98 -0.03
CA SER A 25 8.33 15.39 -0.38
C SER A 25 8.31 16.29 0.83
N LEU A 26 7.36 16.09 1.76
CA LEU A 26 7.31 16.85 3.02
C LEU A 26 8.57 16.65 3.85
N GLU A 27 9.04 15.42 3.98
CA GLU A 27 10.27 15.10 4.71
C GLU A 27 11.50 15.78 4.07
N LEU A 28 11.62 15.71 2.74
CA LEU A 28 12.71 16.35 2.01
C LEU A 28 12.70 17.87 2.15
N LEU A 29 11.50 18.50 2.15
CA LEU A 29 11.35 19.93 2.41
C LEU A 29 11.81 20.31 3.81
N GLN A 30 11.43 19.53 4.84
CA GLN A 30 11.88 19.72 6.22
C GLN A 30 13.41 19.60 6.34
N LYS A 31 14.04 18.76 5.51
CA LYS A 31 15.51 18.63 5.40
C LYS A 31 16.15 19.73 4.54
N GLY A 32 15.41 20.75 4.11
CA GLY A 32 15.93 21.91 3.38
C GLY A 32 16.12 21.71 1.88
N HIS A 33 15.52 20.68 1.27
CA HIS A 33 15.52 20.48 -0.17
C HIS A 33 14.32 21.20 -0.81
N LYS A 34 14.41 21.53 -2.10
CA LYS A 34 13.28 22.02 -2.88
C LYS A 34 12.67 20.87 -3.66
N VAL A 35 11.36 20.71 -3.59
CA VAL A 35 10.65 19.59 -4.20
C VAL A 35 9.53 20.07 -5.11
N SER A 36 9.28 19.34 -6.18
CA SER A 36 8.09 19.45 -6.99
C SER A 36 7.51 18.09 -7.33
N LEU A 37 6.19 17.98 -7.26
CA LEU A 37 5.44 16.79 -7.63
C LEU A 37 4.77 16.99 -8.98
N ILE A 38 4.88 16.00 -9.87
CA ILE A 38 4.35 16.04 -11.22
C ILE A 38 3.60 14.74 -11.52
N ALA A 39 2.29 14.82 -11.73
CA ALA A 39 1.49 13.72 -12.27
C ALA A 39 1.28 13.97 -13.77
N ILE A 40 1.69 13.02 -14.61
CA ILE A 40 1.62 13.18 -16.08
C ILE A 40 0.51 12.33 -16.72
N HIS A 41 -0.35 11.72 -15.93
CA HIS A 41 -1.44 10.87 -16.42
C HIS A 41 -2.54 10.70 -15.35
N ASP A 42 -2.92 11.82 -14.74
CA ASP A 42 -3.82 11.84 -13.59
C ASP A 42 -5.29 11.72 -14.04
N PRO A 43 -5.97 10.60 -13.74
CA PRO A 43 -7.35 10.39 -14.18
C PRO A 43 -8.38 11.18 -13.36
N PHE A 44 -7.94 11.87 -12.30
CA PHE A 44 -8.82 12.60 -11.37
C PHE A 44 -8.88 14.10 -11.66
N VAL A 45 -8.13 14.60 -12.64
CA VAL A 45 -8.24 15.98 -13.12
C VAL A 45 -8.76 15.99 -14.56
N LEU A 46 -9.59 16.98 -14.89
CA LEU A 46 -10.16 17.17 -16.23
C LEU A 46 -9.35 18.16 -17.06
N GLU A 47 -8.72 19.10 -16.39
CA GLU A 47 -7.89 20.16 -16.98
C GLU A 47 -6.51 20.18 -16.33
N ASP A 48 -5.54 20.76 -16.99
CA ASP A 48 -4.20 20.94 -16.44
C ASP A 48 -4.27 21.84 -15.22
N SER A 49 -3.82 21.35 -14.09
CA SER A 49 -3.71 22.15 -12.88
C SER A 49 -2.25 22.38 -12.54
N LEU A 50 -1.92 23.63 -12.33
CA LEU A 50 -0.61 24.10 -11.88
C LEU A 50 -0.86 24.86 -10.58
N GLU A 51 -1.04 24.11 -9.50
CA GLU A 51 -1.37 24.68 -8.21
C GLU A 51 -0.18 24.58 -7.26
N PRO A 52 0.22 25.72 -6.64
CA PRO A 52 1.00 25.62 -5.42
C PRO A 52 0.11 24.99 -4.33
N GLN A 53 0.55 23.90 -3.74
CA GLN A 53 -0.10 23.36 -2.56
C GLN A 53 0.63 23.88 -1.32
N ASP A 54 -0.01 24.80 -0.61
CA ASP A 54 0.46 25.28 0.68
C ASP A 54 0.05 24.26 1.75
N THR A 55 1.02 23.64 2.40
CA THR A 55 0.82 23.06 3.73
C THR A 55 1.15 24.16 4.76
N VAL A 56 0.65 24.03 5.98
CA VAL A 56 0.66 25.09 7.01
C VAL A 56 2.00 25.86 7.17
N ASP A 57 3.14 25.28 6.74
CA ASP A 57 4.46 25.92 6.83
C ASP A 57 5.39 25.69 5.63
N LEU A 58 4.98 24.90 4.60
CA LEU A 58 5.87 24.50 3.51
C LEU A 58 5.15 24.52 2.16
N THR A 59 5.65 25.32 1.22
CA THR A 59 5.10 25.43 -0.14
C THR A 59 5.90 24.58 -1.11
N PHE A 60 5.24 23.71 -1.85
CA PHE A 60 5.82 23.00 -2.99
C PHE A 60 4.86 22.95 -4.17
N SER A 61 5.43 22.90 -5.38
CA SER A 61 4.63 22.91 -6.60
C SER A 61 4.08 21.53 -6.90
N ILE A 62 2.76 21.45 -7.15
CA ILE A 62 2.11 20.26 -7.69
C ILE A 62 1.60 20.58 -9.08
N ILE A 63 2.00 19.75 -10.05
CA ILE A 63 1.51 19.80 -11.43
C ILE A 63 0.76 18.50 -11.69
N ARG A 64 -0.49 18.62 -12.13
CA ARG A 64 -1.30 17.46 -12.48
C ARG A 64 -1.79 17.63 -13.93
N LEU A 65 -1.40 16.70 -14.79
CA LEU A 65 -1.85 16.62 -16.17
C LEU A 65 -2.90 15.53 -16.31
N PRO A 66 -4.02 15.79 -17.00
CA PRO A 66 -5.10 14.84 -17.16
C PRO A 66 -4.67 13.59 -17.93
N ARG A 67 -5.44 12.53 -17.81
CA ARG A 67 -5.21 11.26 -18.50
C ARG A 67 -5.39 11.34 -20.01
N VAL A 68 -6.03 12.39 -20.52
CA VAL A 68 -6.23 12.63 -21.94
C VAL A 68 -4.89 12.97 -22.58
N ASN A 69 -4.63 12.42 -23.77
CA ASN A 69 -3.36 12.53 -24.51
C ASN A 69 -2.67 13.86 -24.32
N ALA A 70 -1.51 13.85 -23.65
CA ALA A 70 -0.73 15.04 -23.46
C ALA A 70 -0.40 15.63 -24.83
N HIS A 71 -0.95 16.81 -25.13
CA HIS A 71 -0.68 17.53 -26.35
C HIS A 71 0.75 18.09 -26.34
N SER A 72 1.29 18.37 -27.51
CA SER A 72 2.65 18.94 -27.61
C SER A 72 2.82 20.22 -26.78
N LEU A 73 1.76 21.00 -26.58
CA LEU A 73 1.75 22.19 -25.74
C LEU A 73 1.96 21.87 -24.26
N GLU A 74 1.26 20.90 -23.70
CA GLU A 74 1.42 20.49 -22.30
C GLU A 74 2.83 20.02 -22.01
N LEU A 75 3.39 19.20 -22.89
CA LEU A 75 4.78 18.77 -22.76
C LEU A 75 5.77 19.94 -22.87
N PHE A 76 5.49 20.91 -23.72
CA PHE A 76 6.30 22.12 -23.85
C PHE A 76 6.23 22.96 -22.57
N LEU A 77 5.03 23.17 -22.01
CA LEU A 77 4.84 23.91 -20.76
C LEU A 77 5.54 23.21 -19.60
N LEU A 78 5.39 21.89 -19.48
CA LEU A 78 6.08 21.10 -18.46
C LEU A 78 7.60 21.17 -18.60
N ARG A 79 8.12 21.09 -19.81
CA ARG A 79 9.55 21.28 -20.07
C ARG A 79 10.02 22.67 -19.67
N THR A 80 9.28 23.71 -20.03
CA THR A 80 9.58 25.10 -19.67
C THR A 80 9.60 25.28 -18.16
N TRP A 81 8.64 24.69 -17.48
CA TRP A 81 8.57 24.69 -16.03
C TRP A 81 9.77 23.97 -15.40
N LEU A 82 10.15 22.76 -15.88
CA LEU A 82 11.35 22.05 -15.44
C LEU A 82 12.64 22.83 -15.68
N ILE A 83 12.72 23.62 -16.78
CA ILE A 83 13.85 24.51 -17.02
C ILE A 83 13.93 25.60 -15.94
N LYS A 84 12.79 26.18 -15.55
CA LYS A 84 12.71 27.22 -14.51
C LYS A 84 12.99 26.67 -13.12
N PHE A 85 12.42 25.50 -12.78
CA PHE A 85 12.64 24.84 -11.50
C PHE A 85 14.07 24.32 -11.37
N ASN A 86 14.69 23.97 -12.48
CA ASN A 86 16.07 23.47 -12.61
C ASN A 86 16.41 22.36 -11.62
N PRO A 87 15.76 21.17 -11.69
CA PRO A 87 16.03 20.08 -10.78
C PRO A 87 17.43 19.50 -10.96
N ASP A 88 18.10 19.19 -9.85
CA ASP A 88 19.35 18.42 -9.81
C ASP A 88 19.06 16.94 -10.11
N LEU A 89 17.86 16.47 -9.75
CA LEU A 89 17.39 15.12 -9.95
C LEU A 89 15.94 15.11 -10.42
N ILE A 90 15.65 14.32 -11.46
CA ILE A 90 14.28 13.94 -11.81
C ILE A 90 14.08 12.46 -11.37
N SER A 91 13.12 12.23 -10.49
CA SER A 91 12.81 10.92 -9.94
C SER A 91 11.47 10.42 -10.50
N LEU A 92 11.52 9.41 -11.37
CA LEU A 92 10.34 8.75 -11.92
C LEU A 92 9.91 7.59 -11.01
N HIS A 93 8.69 7.63 -10.50
CA HIS A 93 8.06 6.54 -9.75
C HIS A 93 7.14 5.76 -10.68
N PHE A 94 7.61 4.59 -11.09
CA PHE A 94 7.02 3.86 -12.21
C PHE A 94 6.14 2.69 -11.77
N VAL A 95 4.90 2.72 -12.26
CA VAL A 95 3.92 1.63 -12.26
C VAL A 95 3.35 1.55 -13.67
N PRO A 96 3.43 0.44 -14.41
CA PRO A 96 3.00 0.37 -15.81
C PRO A 96 1.57 0.84 -16.04
N PHE A 97 0.66 0.48 -15.14
CA PHE A 97 -0.77 0.78 -15.26
C PHE A 97 -1.14 2.21 -14.85
N SER A 98 -0.28 2.93 -14.15
CA SER A 98 -0.49 4.35 -13.82
C SER A 98 -0.28 5.26 -15.03
N PHE A 99 0.49 4.85 -16.03
CA PHE A 99 0.76 5.63 -17.24
C PHE A 99 -0.06 5.20 -18.46
N HIS A 100 -0.72 4.05 -18.39
CA HIS A 100 -1.56 3.55 -19.49
C HIS A 100 -2.47 2.42 -19.00
N THR A 101 -3.77 2.46 -19.34
CA THR A 101 -4.79 1.48 -18.86
C THR A 101 -4.42 0.01 -19.08
N LYS A 102 -3.66 -0.28 -20.12
CA LYS A 102 -3.15 -1.62 -20.42
C LYS A 102 -1.68 -1.81 -20.02
N GLY A 103 -1.07 -0.83 -19.32
CA GLY A 103 0.34 -0.85 -18.97
C GLY A 103 1.30 -0.76 -20.15
N LEU A 104 0.85 -0.24 -21.32
CA LEU A 104 1.62 -0.17 -22.57
C LEU A 104 1.89 1.28 -22.98
N SER A 105 2.76 1.96 -22.26
CA SER A 105 3.07 3.37 -22.44
C SER A 105 4.12 3.60 -23.56
N LEU A 106 3.74 3.33 -24.82
CA LEU A 106 4.65 3.33 -25.98
C LEU A 106 5.49 4.61 -26.15
N GLN A 107 4.95 5.78 -25.82
CA GLN A 107 5.61 7.07 -26.01
C GLN A 107 6.22 7.65 -24.75
N LEU A 108 6.03 6.99 -23.59
CA LEU A 108 6.45 7.54 -22.30
C LEU A 108 7.95 7.87 -22.26
N ALA A 109 8.79 6.96 -22.72
CA ALA A 109 10.24 7.15 -22.73
C ALA A 109 10.65 8.39 -23.54
N LYS A 110 10.05 8.61 -24.71
CA LYS A 110 10.32 9.78 -25.57
C LYS A 110 9.84 11.08 -24.91
N LYS A 111 8.63 11.08 -24.33
CA LYS A 111 8.07 12.23 -23.64
C LYS A 111 8.94 12.63 -22.44
N LEU A 112 9.31 11.66 -21.59
CA LEU A 112 10.17 11.90 -20.43
C LEU A 112 11.57 12.42 -20.85
N HIS A 113 12.16 11.80 -21.86
CA HIS A 113 13.45 12.28 -22.40
C HIS A 113 13.36 13.73 -22.92
N TYR A 114 12.27 14.08 -23.60
CA TYR A 114 12.05 15.44 -24.09
C TYR A 114 11.95 16.47 -22.96
N ILE A 115 11.14 16.18 -21.93
CA ILE A 115 10.95 17.13 -20.81
C ILE A 115 12.18 17.20 -19.88
N GLY A 116 12.86 16.08 -19.65
CA GLY A 116 14.00 16.01 -18.74
C GLY A 116 15.32 16.52 -19.35
N GLY A 117 15.48 16.41 -20.67
CA GLY A 117 16.71 16.80 -21.36
C GLY A 117 17.92 15.98 -20.87
N LYS A 118 19.01 16.68 -20.49
CA LYS A 118 20.28 16.08 -20.03
C LYS A 118 20.36 15.94 -18.49
N ARG A 119 19.25 16.10 -17.76
CA ARG A 119 19.25 16.03 -16.30
C ARG A 119 19.45 14.60 -15.79
N ASN A 120 19.90 14.49 -14.54
CA ASN A 120 20.05 13.21 -13.87
C ASN A 120 18.69 12.57 -13.60
N TRP A 121 18.59 11.27 -13.87
CA TRP A 121 17.39 10.50 -13.66
C TRP A 121 17.59 9.44 -12.56
N HIS A 122 16.61 9.36 -11.68
CA HIS A 122 16.35 8.21 -10.83
C HIS A 122 15.05 7.56 -11.30
N ILE A 123 14.99 6.22 -11.31
CA ILE A 123 13.75 5.49 -11.59
C ILE A 123 13.51 4.50 -10.46
N MET A 124 12.41 4.69 -9.73
CA MET A 124 11.91 3.72 -8.75
C MET A 124 10.81 2.87 -9.39
N PHE A 125 11.07 1.59 -9.53
CA PHE A 125 10.08 0.62 -10.02
C PHE A 125 9.25 0.07 -8.86
N HIS A 126 8.05 0.62 -8.64
CA HIS A 126 7.06 0.07 -7.72
C HIS A 126 6.42 -1.20 -8.27
N GLU A 127 6.28 -1.26 -9.60
CA GLU A 127 5.86 -2.46 -10.33
C GLU A 127 6.66 -2.60 -11.63
N LEU A 128 6.86 -3.86 -12.05
CA LEU A 128 7.49 -4.17 -13.32
C LEU A 128 6.43 -4.60 -14.35
N TRP A 129 6.52 -5.82 -14.86
CA TRP A 129 5.67 -6.35 -15.91
C TRP A 129 4.87 -7.56 -15.43
N LEU A 130 3.89 -7.96 -16.20
CA LEU A 130 3.11 -9.18 -15.98
C LEU A 130 3.88 -10.44 -16.41
N GLY A 131 3.37 -11.62 -16.05
CA GLY A 131 3.94 -12.87 -16.54
C GLY A 131 5.20 -13.33 -15.82
N MET A 132 5.34 -12.96 -14.53
CA MET A 132 6.47 -13.38 -13.67
C MET A 132 6.16 -14.63 -12.84
N GLU A 133 4.91 -15.13 -12.84
CA GLU A 133 4.50 -16.35 -12.15
C GLU A 133 4.60 -17.55 -13.09
N LYS A 134 5.09 -18.70 -12.59
CA LYS A 134 5.19 -19.94 -13.37
C LYS A 134 3.85 -20.40 -13.97
N GLN A 135 2.75 -20.15 -13.27
CA GLN A 135 1.40 -20.54 -13.67
C GLN A 135 0.66 -19.45 -14.46
N ASP A 136 1.35 -18.37 -14.85
CA ASP A 136 0.70 -17.30 -15.60
C ASP A 136 0.24 -17.79 -17.00
N PRO A 137 -0.97 -17.44 -17.45
CA PRO A 137 -1.44 -17.83 -18.77
C PRO A 137 -0.62 -17.16 -19.87
N LEU A 138 -0.51 -17.83 -21.03
CA LEU A 138 0.30 -17.38 -22.17
C LEU A 138 0.01 -15.92 -22.58
N LYS A 139 -1.26 -15.51 -22.55
CA LYS A 139 -1.68 -14.11 -22.81
C LYS A 139 -0.98 -13.12 -21.87
N LYS A 140 -0.87 -13.45 -20.59
CA LYS A 140 -0.22 -12.59 -19.57
C LYS A 140 1.28 -12.54 -19.78
N ILE A 141 1.89 -13.66 -20.21
CA ILE A 141 3.33 -13.75 -20.53
C ILE A 141 3.66 -12.88 -21.77
N ILE A 142 2.87 -12.98 -22.84
CA ILE A 142 3.06 -12.15 -24.06
C ILE A 142 2.96 -10.67 -23.72
N TRP A 143 1.95 -10.29 -22.92
CA TRP A 143 1.72 -8.92 -22.49
C TRP A 143 2.88 -8.40 -21.64
N GLY A 144 3.35 -9.21 -20.70
CA GLY A 144 4.51 -8.91 -19.87
C GLY A 144 5.80 -8.74 -20.66
N ASN A 145 6.01 -9.54 -21.71
CA ASN A 145 7.16 -9.39 -22.61
C ASN A 145 7.16 -8.04 -23.34
N LEU A 146 5.98 -7.54 -23.75
CA LEU A 146 5.85 -6.22 -24.35
C LEU A 146 6.12 -5.12 -23.32
N GLN A 147 5.58 -5.23 -22.11
CA GLN A 147 5.87 -4.30 -21.01
C GLN A 147 7.36 -4.30 -20.67
N ARG A 148 8.01 -5.47 -20.61
CA ARG A 148 9.45 -5.62 -20.39
C ARG A 148 10.27 -4.92 -21.47
N TRP A 149 9.87 -5.06 -22.73
CA TRP A 149 10.49 -4.33 -23.83
C TRP A 149 10.38 -2.81 -23.66
N LEU A 150 9.18 -2.29 -23.29
CA LEU A 150 8.97 -0.87 -23.04
C LEU A 150 9.82 -0.35 -21.88
N ILE A 151 9.95 -1.11 -20.79
CA ILE A 151 10.83 -0.77 -19.67
C ILE A 151 12.30 -0.71 -20.13
N LYS A 152 12.74 -1.65 -20.98
CA LYS A 152 14.08 -1.58 -21.57
C LYS A 152 14.27 -0.31 -22.40
N GLN A 153 13.27 0.10 -23.19
CA GLN A 153 13.33 1.34 -23.96
C GLN A 153 13.39 2.57 -23.04
N LEU A 154 12.60 2.58 -21.96
CA LEU A 154 12.62 3.63 -20.95
C LEU A 154 14.01 3.79 -20.34
N LEU A 155 14.60 2.70 -19.86
CA LEU A 155 15.93 2.68 -19.25
C LEU A 155 17.04 3.10 -20.24
N ARG A 156 16.97 2.62 -21.48
CA ARG A 156 17.95 3.01 -22.54
C ARG A 156 17.88 4.50 -22.90
N GLN A 157 16.68 5.06 -22.91
CA GLN A 157 16.48 6.45 -23.35
C GLN A 157 16.78 7.45 -22.24
N LEU A 158 16.38 7.16 -21.01
CA LEU A 158 16.62 8.07 -19.88
C LEU A 158 18.01 7.91 -19.28
N LYS A 159 18.65 6.73 -19.43
CA LYS A 159 19.97 6.42 -18.88
C LYS A 159 20.08 6.83 -17.41
N PRO A 160 19.19 6.32 -16.53
CA PRO A 160 19.18 6.74 -15.14
C PRO A 160 20.51 6.45 -14.45
N GLN A 161 21.00 7.39 -13.64
CA GLN A 161 22.16 7.17 -12.78
C GLN A 161 21.83 6.25 -11.61
N LEU A 162 20.56 6.20 -11.20
CA LEU A 162 20.06 5.37 -10.11
C LEU A 162 18.78 4.66 -10.53
N VAL A 163 18.73 3.36 -10.28
CA VAL A 163 17.51 2.55 -10.40
C VAL A 163 17.25 1.90 -9.05
N THR A 164 16.02 1.97 -8.56
CA THR A 164 15.62 1.37 -7.30
C THR A 164 14.33 0.57 -7.42
N THR A 165 14.11 -0.31 -6.44
CA THR A 165 12.88 -1.11 -6.32
C THR A 165 12.74 -1.62 -4.89
N PRO A 166 11.51 -1.81 -4.37
CA PRO A 166 11.32 -2.29 -3.01
C PRO A 166 11.56 -3.81 -2.85
N THR A 167 11.49 -4.61 -3.93
CA THR A 167 11.52 -6.08 -3.80
C THR A 167 12.77 -6.72 -4.39
N PRO A 168 13.34 -7.76 -3.73
CA PRO A 168 14.42 -8.57 -4.30
C PRO A 168 14.03 -9.24 -5.62
N LEU A 169 12.74 -9.61 -5.80
CA LEU A 169 12.22 -10.16 -7.05
C LEU A 169 12.42 -9.19 -8.22
N TYR A 170 12.04 -7.92 -8.04
CA TYR A 170 12.18 -6.92 -9.09
C TYR A 170 13.64 -6.56 -9.33
N GLN A 171 14.46 -6.52 -8.28
CA GLN A 171 15.91 -6.34 -8.40
C GLN A 171 16.53 -7.42 -9.28
N TRP A 172 16.16 -8.70 -9.06
CA TRP A 172 16.62 -9.82 -9.86
C TRP A 172 16.17 -9.70 -11.32
N HIS A 173 14.90 -9.36 -11.58
CA HIS A 173 14.39 -9.17 -12.93
C HIS A 173 15.10 -8.02 -13.67
N LEU A 174 15.36 -6.90 -12.99
CA LEU A 174 16.10 -5.77 -13.56
C LEU A 174 17.55 -6.16 -13.88
N LYS A 175 18.21 -6.92 -13.00
CA LYS A 175 19.55 -7.48 -13.27
C LYS A 175 19.55 -8.35 -14.52
N ASN A 176 18.56 -9.21 -14.71
CA ASN A 176 18.46 -10.12 -15.87
C ASN A 176 18.21 -9.37 -17.19
N ILE A 177 17.77 -8.14 -17.15
CA ILE A 177 17.65 -7.29 -18.35
C ILE A 177 18.84 -6.32 -18.51
N GLY A 178 19.89 -6.47 -17.68
CA GLY A 178 21.14 -5.72 -17.77
C GLY A 178 21.21 -4.44 -16.95
N TYR A 179 20.32 -4.27 -15.93
CA TYR A 179 20.32 -3.07 -15.09
C TYR A 179 20.51 -3.44 -13.62
N LYS A 180 21.46 -2.77 -12.96
CA LYS A 180 21.65 -2.89 -11.51
C LYS A 180 20.63 -1.98 -10.83
N ALA A 181 19.83 -2.56 -9.93
CA ALA A 181 18.91 -1.79 -9.08
C ALA A 181 19.31 -1.93 -7.60
N ALA A 182 19.18 -0.86 -6.84
CA ALA A 182 19.31 -0.91 -5.38
C ALA A 182 17.95 -1.22 -4.74
N ILE A 183 17.96 -1.90 -3.60
CA ILE A 183 16.75 -2.06 -2.78
C ILE A 183 16.46 -0.72 -2.09
N PHE A 184 15.22 -0.28 -2.23
CA PHE A 184 14.69 0.91 -1.60
C PHE A 184 13.37 0.54 -0.93
N PRO A 185 13.37 0.26 0.38
CA PRO A 185 12.19 -0.20 1.08
C PRO A 185 11.06 0.82 1.05
N LEU A 186 9.82 0.37 1.18
CA LEU A 186 8.68 1.26 1.36
C LEU A 186 8.52 1.61 2.85
N PHE A 187 8.27 2.87 3.13
CA PHE A 187 7.77 3.33 4.42
C PHE A 187 6.24 3.34 4.44
N SER A 188 5.66 3.47 5.62
CA SER A 188 4.21 3.57 5.81
C SER A 188 3.66 4.91 5.35
N ASN A 189 2.61 4.88 4.52
CA ASN A 189 1.82 6.08 4.22
C ASN A 189 0.83 6.42 5.36
N ILE A 190 0.71 5.57 6.37
CA ILE A 190 -0.14 5.80 7.55
C ILE A 190 0.76 6.11 8.74
N PRO A 191 0.83 7.37 9.18
CA PRO A 191 1.61 7.74 10.35
C PRO A 191 1.08 7.05 11.62
N VAL A 192 1.98 6.66 12.51
CA VAL A 192 1.58 6.15 13.83
C VAL A 192 1.09 7.31 14.67
N SER A 193 -0.23 7.44 14.81
CA SER A 193 -0.85 8.49 15.61
C SER A 193 -0.73 8.21 17.11
N ALA A 194 -0.61 9.26 17.93
CA ALA A 194 -0.71 9.11 19.38
C ALA A 194 -2.07 8.49 19.77
N PRO A 195 -2.19 7.81 20.93
CA PRO A 195 -3.46 7.30 21.43
C PRO A 195 -4.47 8.44 21.50
N TYR A 196 -5.62 8.26 20.87
CA TYR A 196 -6.70 9.24 20.91
C TYR A 196 -7.51 9.11 22.21
N PRO A 197 -7.98 10.21 22.85
CA PRO A 197 -8.93 10.13 23.92
C PRO A 197 -10.22 9.44 23.42
N VAL A 198 -10.74 8.51 24.19
CA VAL A 198 -11.89 7.65 23.84
C VAL A 198 -13.14 8.47 23.49
N GLU A 199 -13.29 9.65 24.05
CA GLU A 199 -14.44 10.56 23.85
C GLU A 199 -14.60 11.09 22.42
N ALA A 200 -13.52 11.26 21.67
CA ALA A 200 -13.58 11.74 20.29
C ALA A 200 -13.92 10.63 19.28
N ILE A 201 -13.79 9.37 19.68
CA ILE A 201 -14.12 8.20 18.84
C ILE A 201 -15.65 8.04 18.79
N THR A 202 -16.35 8.31 19.89
CA THR A 202 -17.79 8.05 20.04
C THR A 202 -18.64 8.89 19.08
N GLN A 203 -18.34 10.18 18.88
CA GLN A 203 -19.10 11.04 17.97
C GLN A 203 -18.89 10.69 16.49
N GLN A 204 -17.70 10.25 16.10
CA GLN A 204 -17.45 9.86 14.70
C GLN A 204 -17.86 8.42 14.42
N GLN A 205 -17.85 7.53 15.40
CA GLN A 205 -18.46 6.21 15.28
C GLN A 205 -19.98 6.30 15.09
N GLN A 206 -20.68 7.16 15.82
CA GLN A 206 -22.12 7.40 15.61
C GLN A 206 -22.43 7.85 14.17
N LEU A 207 -21.65 8.77 13.61
CA LEU A 207 -21.81 9.21 12.22
C LEU A 207 -21.44 8.13 11.18
N ALA A 208 -20.50 7.24 11.52
CA ALA A 208 -20.15 6.10 10.67
C ALA A 208 -21.21 5.00 10.74
N ASP A 209 -21.76 4.73 11.92
CA ASP A 209 -22.82 3.76 12.16
C ASP A 209 -24.14 4.19 11.49
N GLU A 210 -24.47 5.49 11.48
CA GLU A 210 -25.62 6.04 10.73
C GLU A 210 -25.45 5.87 9.21
N LYS A 211 -24.23 6.10 8.67
CA LYS A 211 -23.92 5.86 7.26
C LYS A 211 -23.91 4.36 6.93
N GLN A 212 -23.53 3.52 7.88
CA GLN A 212 -23.49 2.07 7.72
C GLN A 212 -24.89 1.46 7.77
N GLN A 213 -25.77 1.95 8.66
CA GLN A 213 -27.19 1.59 8.69
C GLN A 213 -27.89 1.98 7.40
N ALA A 214 -27.60 3.15 6.84
CA ALA A 214 -28.13 3.57 5.55
C ALA A 214 -27.66 2.66 4.40
N ALA A 215 -26.38 2.27 4.38
CA ALA A 215 -25.81 1.35 3.40
C ALA A 215 -26.33 -0.09 3.60
N ALA A 216 -26.46 -0.57 4.84
CA ALA A 216 -27.01 -1.89 5.17
C ALA A 216 -28.49 -2.00 4.83
N THR A 217 -29.25 -0.90 4.97
CA THR A 217 -30.66 -0.85 4.55
C THR A 217 -30.82 -1.04 3.04
N VAL A 218 -29.90 -0.53 2.24
CA VAL A 218 -29.87 -0.73 0.78
C VAL A 218 -29.46 -2.18 0.41
N ILE A 219 -28.59 -2.80 1.19
CA ILE A 219 -28.15 -4.20 0.96
C ILE A 219 -29.22 -5.18 1.49
N ASN A 220 -29.81 -4.92 2.67
CA ASN A 220 -30.84 -5.79 3.27
C ASN A 220 -32.18 -5.73 2.54
N ALA A 221 -32.49 -4.68 1.80
CA ALA A 221 -33.65 -4.64 0.90
C ALA A 221 -33.56 -5.68 -0.26
N ARG A 222 -32.40 -6.31 -0.47
CA ARG A 222 -32.22 -7.40 -1.44
C ARG A 222 -32.25 -8.81 -0.84
N PHE A 223 -32.16 -8.96 0.50
CA PHE A 223 -32.13 -10.28 1.17
C PHE A 223 -32.85 -10.22 2.52
N SER A 224 -34.19 -10.27 2.52
CA SER A 224 -34.99 -10.27 3.76
C SER A 224 -35.30 -11.68 4.21
N THR A 225 -34.85 -12.06 5.40
CA THR A 225 -35.59 -12.89 6.36
C THR A 225 -35.14 -12.59 7.80
N PRO A 226 -36.08 -12.61 8.80
CA PRO A 226 -35.85 -11.98 10.08
C PRO A 226 -35.44 -12.97 11.17
N LYS A 227 -34.51 -12.58 12.08
CA LYS A 227 -34.46 -13.13 13.44
C LYS A 227 -33.73 -12.23 14.44
N GLN A 228 -34.52 -11.78 15.39
CA GLN A 228 -34.35 -11.65 16.84
C GLN A 228 -33.11 -10.90 17.42
N GLN A 229 -33.49 -9.78 18.04
CA GLN A 229 -32.75 -9.01 19.04
C GLN A 229 -32.58 -9.83 20.34
N ILE A 230 -31.38 -9.79 20.92
CA ILE A 230 -31.15 -10.06 22.35
C ILE A 230 -30.40 -8.87 22.92
N ALA A 231 -31.03 -8.20 23.87
CA ALA A 231 -30.46 -7.11 24.65
C ALA A 231 -29.43 -7.65 25.67
N ARG A 232 -28.34 -6.93 25.89
CA ARG A 232 -27.48 -7.08 27.07
C ARG A 232 -27.20 -5.73 27.71
N ASN A 233 -27.43 -5.73 29.01
CA ASN A 233 -27.25 -4.63 29.96
C ASN A 233 -25.79 -4.24 30.14
N GLU A 234 -25.62 -2.94 30.33
CA GLU A 234 -24.43 -2.30 30.89
C GLU A 234 -24.36 -2.56 32.39
N ASN A 235 -23.17 -2.77 32.95
CA ASN A 235 -22.76 -2.11 34.19
C ASN A 235 -21.25 -2.30 34.49
N GLU A 236 -20.69 -1.17 34.82
CA GLU A 236 -19.70 -0.83 35.84
C GLU A 236 -18.22 -0.86 35.54
N MET A 237 -17.73 0.38 35.71
CA MET A 237 -16.32 0.82 35.78
C MET A 237 -15.67 0.36 37.09
N ASP A 238 -14.40 0.16 37.13
CA ASP A 238 -13.47 0.86 38.04
C ASP A 238 -11.97 0.60 37.71
N PRO A 239 -11.02 1.35 38.34
CA PRO A 239 -10.04 2.12 37.61
C PRO A 239 -8.58 1.62 37.75
N MET A 240 -7.73 2.28 36.95
CA MET A 240 -6.26 2.48 37.04
C MET A 240 -5.49 1.84 38.22
N GLU A 241 -4.44 1.07 37.91
CA GLU A 241 -3.07 1.40 38.28
C GLU A 241 -2.05 0.30 37.88
N ASN A 242 -0.91 0.79 37.37
CA ASN A 242 0.44 0.23 37.47
C ASN A 242 0.75 -1.15 36.80
N GLN A 243 1.61 -1.30 35.88
CA GLN A 243 3.03 -0.98 35.83
C GLN A 243 3.74 -1.75 34.72
N LEU A 244 4.74 -1.18 34.20
CA LEU A 244 5.94 -1.75 33.63
C LEU A 244 6.42 -3.00 34.42
N ASP A 245 6.66 -4.07 33.68
CA ASP A 245 7.20 -5.36 34.08
C ASP A 245 6.18 -6.52 34.08
N GLN A 246 5.74 -6.91 32.87
CA GLN A 246 5.32 -8.30 32.60
C GLN A 246 5.28 -8.56 31.08
N GLU A 247 6.41 -8.54 30.45
CA GLU A 247 6.68 -9.27 29.22
C GLU A 247 6.82 -10.78 29.53
N LYS A 248 5.76 -11.44 29.88
CA LYS A 248 5.64 -12.90 29.74
C LYS A 248 4.18 -13.30 29.87
N SER A 249 3.63 -13.88 28.78
CA SER A 249 2.30 -14.50 28.77
C SER A 249 1.12 -13.54 28.91
N ARG A 250 0.92 -12.63 27.92
CA ARG A 250 -0.40 -12.03 27.72
C ARG A 250 -1.34 -13.11 27.23
N VAL A 251 -2.17 -13.64 28.11
CA VAL A 251 -3.38 -14.38 27.70
C VAL A 251 -4.18 -13.41 26.82
N ARG A 252 -4.28 -13.70 25.53
CA ARG A 252 -5.07 -12.87 24.60
C ARG A 252 -6.51 -12.88 25.06
N ARG A 253 -7.09 -11.71 25.20
CA ARG A 253 -8.51 -11.57 25.58
C ARG A 253 -9.43 -11.73 24.37
N SER A 254 -8.94 -11.49 23.16
CA SER A 254 -9.65 -11.63 21.87
C SER A 254 -8.66 -11.89 20.74
N LEU A 255 -9.17 -12.36 19.61
CA LEU A 255 -8.41 -12.56 18.38
C LEU A 255 -8.98 -11.64 17.30
N ASP A 256 -8.42 -10.44 17.20
CA ASP A 256 -8.92 -9.38 16.31
C ASP A 256 -8.04 -9.28 15.07
N PHE A 257 -8.61 -9.58 13.92
CA PHE A 257 -7.94 -9.45 12.64
C PHE A 257 -8.30 -8.14 11.95
N VAL A 258 -7.38 -7.59 11.17
CA VAL A 258 -7.64 -6.45 10.28
C VAL A 258 -7.13 -6.71 8.87
N VAL A 259 -7.95 -6.41 7.87
CA VAL A 259 -7.57 -6.30 6.47
C VAL A 259 -7.50 -4.83 6.11
N PHE A 260 -6.33 -4.36 5.67
CA PHE A 260 -6.13 -3.01 5.19
C PHE A 260 -5.68 -3.00 3.73
N GLY A 261 -6.49 -2.41 2.84
CA GLY A 261 -6.21 -2.33 1.41
C GLY A 261 -6.70 -3.53 0.60
N THR A 262 -6.23 -3.66 -0.63
CA THR A 262 -6.78 -4.56 -1.65
C THR A 262 -6.61 -6.03 -1.32
N ILE A 263 -7.70 -6.81 -1.49
CA ILE A 263 -7.71 -8.26 -1.39
C ILE A 263 -7.48 -8.85 -2.78
N ASN A 264 -6.46 -9.70 -2.90
CA ASN A 264 -6.17 -10.43 -4.14
C ASN A 264 -7.05 -11.69 -4.26
N LYS A 265 -7.34 -12.08 -5.50
CA LYS A 265 -8.12 -13.28 -5.81
C LYS A 265 -7.42 -14.57 -5.36
N ASP A 266 -8.24 -15.61 -5.22
CA ASP A 266 -7.79 -17.00 -5.00
C ASP A 266 -6.97 -17.21 -3.71
N ALA A 267 -7.06 -16.30 -2.76
CA ALA A 267 -6.50 -16.49 -1.42
C ALA A 267 -7.22 -17.64 -0.70
N PRO A 268 -6.55 -18.51 0.07
CA PRO A 268 -7.14 -19.65 0.77
C PRO A 268 -7.95 -19.22 2.02
N PHE A 269 -8.79 -18.16 1.88
CA PHE A 269 -9.48 -17.53 2.99
C PHE A 269 -10.54 -18.43 3.63
N ALA A 270 -11.23 -19.27 2.84
CA ALA A 270 -12.21 -20.21 3.40
C ALA A 270 -11.57 -21.23 4.35
N ALA A 271 -10.39 -21.75 4.01
CA ALA A 271 -9.64 -22.65 4.91
C ALA A 271 -9.17 -21.89 6.16
N PHE A 272 -8.63 -20.67 5.98
CA PHE A 272 -8.25 -19.81 7.10
C PHE A 272 -9.41 -19.55 8.06
N THR A 273 -10.57 -19.16 7.53
CA THR A 273 -11.79 -18.89 8.32
C THR A 273 -12.24 -20.10 9.13
N LYS A 274 -12.26 -21.30 8.50
CA LYS A 274 -12.61 -22.54 9.17
C LYS A 274 -11.68 -22.87 10.34
N GLU A 275 -10.37 -22.73 10.13
CA GLU A 275 -9.36 -23.01 11.16
C GLU A 275 -9.37 -21.93 12.26
N ALA A 276 -9.59 -20.65 11.88
CA ALA A 276 -9.74 -19.55 12.83
C ALA A 276 -10.93 -19.77 13.78
N ARG A 277 -12.07 -20.20 13.24
CA ARG A 277 -13.26 -20.55 14.05
C ARG A 277 -12.96 -21.70 15.00
N ALA A 278 -12.38 -22.79 14.52
CA ALA A 278 -12.04 -23.96 15.34
C ALA A 278 -11.08 -23.59 16.48
N TYR A 279 -10.07 -22.75 16.19
CA TYR A 279 -9.13 -22.25 17.19
C TYR A 279 -9.84 -21.38 18.24
N ALA A 280 -10.70 -20.45 17.80
CA ALA A 280 -11.44 -19.59 18.72
C ALA A 280 -12.36 -20.38 19.65
N ASP A 281 -13.07 -21.41 19.14
CA ASP A 281 -13.92 -22.30 19.93
C ASP A 281 -13.12 -23.11 20.94
N GLN A 282 -11.96 -23.66 20.52
CA GLN A 282 -11.09 -24.44 21.39
C GLN A 282 -10.49 -23.57 22.50
N GLN A 283 -10.10 -22.33 22.19
CA GLN A 283 -9.50 -21.42 23.17
C GLN A 283 -10.53 -20.58 23.93
N GLN A 284 -11.81 -20.69 23.60
CA GLN A 284 -12.91 -19.86 24.13
C GLN A 284 -12.66 -18.38 24.01
N LEU A 285 -12.08 -17.93 22.86
CA LEU A 285 -11.73 -16.55 22.59
C LEU A 285 -12.74 -15.91 21.64
N PRO A 286 -13.19 -14.68 21.92
CA PRO A 286 -13.87 -13.84 20.91
C PRO A 286 -12.96 -13.64 19.70
N ILE A 287 -13.57 -13.67 18.51
CA ILE A 287 -12.86 -13.47 17.25
C ILE A 287 -13.59 -12.45 16.37
N SER A 288 -12.85 -11.52 15.78
CA SER A 288 -13.41 -10.50 14.90
C SER A 288 -12.54 -10.22 13.70
N LEU A 289 -13.14 -9.64 12.64
CA LEU A 289 -12.44 -9.20 11.43
C LEU A 289 -12.89 -7.81 11.02
N THR A 290 -11.95 -6.87 10.89
CA THR A 290 -12.21 -5.51 10.44
C THR A 290 -11.62 -5.30 9.03
N PHE A 291 -12.45 -4.77 8.10
CA PHE A 291 -12.02 -4.38 6.76
C PHE A 291 -11.90 -2.85 6.69
N ILE A 292 -10.74 -2.35 6.28
CA ILE A 292 -10.44 -0.91 6.17
C ILE A 292 -9.90 -0.56 4.79
N GLY A 293 -10.35 0.57 4.24
CA GLY A 293 -9.93 1.07 2.95
C GLY A 293 -10.67 0.42 1.79
N ARG A 294 -10.11 0.54 0.60
CA ARG A 294 -10.63 -0.05 -0.64
C ARG A 294 -10.17 -1.49 -0.76
N CYS A 295 -10.92 -2.40 -0.16
CA CYS A 295 -10.56 -3.82 -0.16
C CYS A 295 -10.80 -4.52 -1.52
N GLY A 296 -11.41 -3.83 -2.48
CA GLY A 296 -11.65 -4.38 -3.83
C GLY A 296 -12.82 -5.34 -3.92
N PRO A 297 -13.02 -5.98 -5.10
CA PRO A 297 -14.20 -6.81 -5.37
C PRO A 297 -14.26 -8.09 -4.53
N GLU A 298 -13.14 -8.61 -4.07
CA GLU A 298 -13.09 -9.84 -3.27
C GLU A 298 -13.59 -9.66 -1.82
N MET A 299 -13.73 -8.42 -1.34
CA MET A 299 -14.21 -8.14 0.02
C MET A 299 -15.57 -8.79 0.30
N GLY A 300 -16.51 -8.69 -0.64
CA GLY A 300 -17.84 -9.28 -0.47
C GLY A 300 -17.80 -10.80 -0.27
N ASN A 301 -16.93 -11.48 -1.00
CA ASN A 301 -16.70 -12.91 -0.85
C ASN A 301 -16.09 -13.25 0.53
N TRP A 302 -15.12 -12.49 0.98
CA TRP A 302 -14.50 -12.70 2.31
C TRP A 302 -15.48 -12.43 3.44
N VAL A 303 -16.30 -11.37 3.34
CA VAL A 303 -17.37 -11.06 4.30
C VAL A 303 -18.37 -12.22 4.37
N ALA A 304 -18.82 -12.75 3.23
CA ALA A 304 -19.76 -13.87 3.21
C ALA A 304 -19.18 -15.11 3.90
N ILE A 305 -17.96 -15.55 3.55
CA ILE A 305 -17.29 -16.71 4.15
C ILE A 305 -17.14 -16.54 5.66
N TRP A 306 -16.76 -15.35 6.14
CA TRP A 306 -16.56 -15.06 7.56
C TRP A 306 -17.87 -15.04 8.34
N SER A 307 -18.89 -14.40 7.78
CA SER A 307 -20.25 -14.31 8.35
C SER A 307 -20.94 -15.67 8.42
N GLU A 308 -20.80 -16.51 7.38
CA GLU A 308 -21.36 -17.89 7.37
C GLU A 308 -20.73 -18.76 8.45
N ALA A 309 -19.50 -18.51 8.86
CA ALA A 309 -18.85 -19.16 10.00
C ALA A 309 -19.34 -18.62 11.37
N GLY A 310 -20.28 -17.68 11.40
CA GLY A 310 -20.87 -17.12 12.62
C GLY A 310 -19.90 -16.21 13.41
N MET A 311 -18.95 -15.56 12.74
CA MET A 311 -17.97 -14.68 13.37
C MET A 311 -18.27 -13.19 13.12
N GLU A 312 -17.91 -12.37 14.08
CA GLU A 312 -18.14 -10.91 13.99
C GLU A 312 -17.21 -10.24 12.97
N PHE A 313 -17.74 -9.26 12.26
CA PHE A 313 -16.95 -8.44 11.34
C PHE A 313 -17.41 -6.97 11.32
N LYS A 314 -16.51 -6.09 10.86
CA LYS A 314 -16.77 -4.68 10.60
C LYS A 314 -16.24 -4.29 9.22
N VAL A 315 -16.98 -3.46 8.48
CA VAL A 315 -16.56 -2.88 7.22
C VAL A 315 -16.52 -1.36 7.38
N LEU A 316 -15.34 -0.79 7.53
CA LEU A 316 -15.18 0.65 7.76
C LEU A 316 -15.05 1.44 6.45
N GLY A 317 -14.68 0.79 5.34
CA GLY A 317 -14.45 1.48 4.07
C GLY A 317 -13.25 2.43 4.13
N GLU A 318 -13.25 3.45 3.27
CA GLU A 318 -12.19 4.48 3.25
C GLU A 318 -12.26 5.35 4.51
N GLN A 319 -11.18 5.45 5.24
CA GLN A 319 -11.07 6.16 6.51
C GLN A 319 -9.87 7.13 6.51
N PRO A 320 -9.92 8.22 7.28
CA PRO A 320 -8.76 9.07 7.54
C PRO A 320 -7.60 8.27 8.17
N GLU A 321 -6.35 8.66 7.89
CA GLU A 321 -5.14 7.99 8.37
C GLU A 321 -5.15 7.74 9.88
N ARG A 322 -5.64 8.69 10.67
CA ARG A 322 -5.76 8.57 12.14
C ARG A 322 -6.65 7.41 12.58
N ILE A 323 -7.76 7.16 11.86
CA ILE A 323 -8.67 6.05 12.14
C ILE A 323 -8.03 4.73 11.74
N ILE A 324 -7.38 4.69 10.57
CA ILE A 324 -6.61 3.53 10.11
C ILE A 324 -5.56 3.18 11.16
N SER A 325 -4.76 4.17 11.60
CA SER A 325 -3.74 3.98 12.64
C SER A 325 -4.31 3.42 13.94
N ALA A 326 -5.46 3.93 14.39
CA ALA A 326 -6.13 3.46 15.61
C ALA A 326 -6.57 1.99 15.49
N GLU A 327 -7.17 1.60 14.36
CA GLU A 327 -7.63 0.23 14.13
C GLU A 327 -6.46 -0.75 13.95
N LEU A 328 -5.38 -0.35 13.27
CA LEU A 328 -4.16 -1.17 13.16
C LEU A 328 -3.54 -1.45 14.54
N ARG A 329 -3.60 -0.50 15.47
CA ARG A 329 -3.06 -0.67 16.83
C ARG A 329 -3.94 -1.53 17.75
N LYS A 330 -5.24 -1.59 17.50
CA LYS A 330 -6.18 -2.44 18.27
C LYS A 330 -6.10 -3.90 17.85
N ALA A 331 -5.82 -4.16 16.58
CA ALA A 331 -5.83 -5.50 16.03
C ALA A 331 -4.73 -6.41 16.64
N SER A 332 -5.01 -7.70 16.72
CA SER A 332 -4.05 -8.73 17.11
C SER A 332 -3.15 -9.13 15.94
N PHE A 333 -3.70 -9.11 14.72
CA PHE A 333 -3.01 -9.48 13.48
C PHE A 333 -3.54 -8.71 12.29
N GLY A 334 -2.63 -8.31 11.39
CA GLY A 334 -2.96 -7.85 10.05
C GLY A 334 -3.02 -9.01 9.06
N LEU A 335 -4.02 -9.03 8.18
CA LEU A 335 -4.13 -9.99 7.09
C LEU A 335 -3.72 -9.36 5.77
N CYS A 336 -2.81 -10.01 5.04
CA CYS A 336 -2.33 -9.56 3.74
C CYS A 336 -2.52 -10.67 2.70
N SER A 337 -3.13 -10.35 1.55
CA SER A 337 -3.30 -11.29 0.43
C SER A 337 -2.23 -11.14 -0.66
N THR A 338 -1.22 -10.30 -0.44
CA THR A 338 -0.08 -10.16 -1.35
C THR A 338 0.87 -11.36 -1.20
N PRO A 339 1.27 -12.02 -2.29
CA PRO A 339 2.26 -13.10 -2.22
C PRO A 339 3.55 -12.66 -1.52
N LEU A 340 4.13 -13.55 -0.71
CA LEU A 340 5.27 -13.22 0.15
C LEU A 340 6.48 -12.67 -0.62
N VAL A 341 6.73 -13.15 -1.83
CA VAL A 341 7.79 -12.64 -2.73
C VAL A 341 7.58 -11.19 -3.21
N LEU A 342 6.36 -10.67 -3.06
CA LEU A 342 5.95 -9.32 -3.45
C LEU A 342 5.58 -8.44 -2.25
N VAL A 343 5.66 -8.96 -1.04
CA VAL A 343 5.16 -8.29 0.18
C VAL A 343 5.86 -6.95 0.42
N GLU A 344 7.14 -6.84 0.06
CA GLU A 344 7.94 -5.63 0.22
C GLU A 344 7.46 -4.43 -0.64
N LYS A 345 6.59 -4.66 -1.63
CA LYS A 345 5.92 -3.58 -2.38
C LYS A 345 4.56 -3.17 -1.81
N SER A 346 4.12 -3.80 -0.72
CA SER A 346 2.81 -3.57 -0.13
C SER A 346 2.83 -2.41 0.86
N GLY A 347 2.21 -1.29 0.50
CA GLY A 347 2.02 -0.16 1.41
C GLY A 347 1.18 -0.53 2.64
N SER A 348 0.23 -1.47 2.51
CA SER A 348 -0.56 -2.00 3.63
C SER A 348 0.31 -2.74 4.63
N VAL A 349 1.23 -3.59 4.15
CA VAL A 349 2.18 -4.31 5.03
C VAL A 349 3.16 -3.33 5.67
N ALA A 350 3.64 -2.34 4.93
CA ALA A 350 4.48 -1.28 5.50
C ALA A 350 3.75 -0.52 6.63
N ALA A 351 2.44 -0.26 6.47
CA ALA A 351 1.62 0.35 7.52
C ALA A 351 1.46 -0.57 8.74
N MET A 352 1.18 -1.85 8.54
CA MET A 352 1.07 -2.83 9.63
C MET A 352 2.39 -2.94 10.40
N ARG A 353 3.53 -3.02 9.70
CA ARG A 353 4.88 -3.02 10.31
C ARG A 353 5.16 -1.76 11.14
N ALA A 354 4.81 -0.58 10.61
CA ALA A 354 4.98 0.68 11.32
C ALA A 354 4.19 0.73 12.63
N HIS A 355 3.07 0.01 12.70
CA HIS A 355 2.23 -0.11 13.90
C HIS A 355 2.60 -1.31 14.77
N ALA A 356 3.74 -1.96 14.51
CA ALA A 356 4.18 -3.18 15.20
C ALA A 356 3.13 -4.30 15.18
N LEU A 357 2.23 -4.29 14.16
CA LEU A 357 1.17 -5.27 14.02
C LEU A 357 1.70 -6.51 13.30
N PRO A 358 1.62 -7.70 13.93
CA PRO A 358 1.98 -8.96 13.30
C PRO A 358 1.20 -9.22 12.02
N VAL A 359 1.87 -9.64 10.94
CA VAL A 359 1.23 -9.85 9.63
C VAL A 359 1.15 -11.33 9.28
N ILE A 360 -0.04 -11.77 8.87
CA ILE A 360 -0.29 -13.09 8.30
C ILE A 360 -0.58 -12.93 6.81
N GLY A 361 0.26 -13.53 5.98
CA GLY A 361 0.08 -13.59 4.54
C GLY A 361 -0.89 -14.70 4.16
N ILE A 362 -2.08 -14.33 3.69
CA ILE A 362 -3.09 -15.24 3.16
C ILE A 362 -3.16 -15.06 1.65
N ALA A 363 -2.12 -15.47 0.96
CA ALA A 363 -2.02 -15.33 -0.49
C ALA A 363 -2.16 -16.70 -1.17
N LYS A 364 -2.65 -16.67 -2.42
CA LYS A 364 -2.47 -17.81 -3.32
C LYS A 364 -0.98 -18.13 -3.42
N PRO A 365 -0.59 -19.42 -3.42
CA PRO A 365 0.79 -19.80 -3.72
C PRO A 365 1.27 -19.18 -5.02
N TRP A 366 2.43 -18.55 -4.99
CA TRP A 366 2.99 -17.81 -6.12
C TRP A 366 4.47 -18.16 -6.30
N GLU A 367 4.85 -18.69 -7.46
CA GLU A 367 6.21 -19.08 -7.75
C GLU A 367 6.82 -18.25 -8.89
N PRO A 368 7.95 -17.57 -8.66
CA PRO A 368 8.61 -16.79 -9.70
C PRO A 368 9.22 -17.67 -10.80
N VAL A 369 9.14 -17.20 -12.05
CA VAL A 369 9.76 -17.87 -13.20
C VAL A 369 11.28 -17.69 -13.12
N GLY A 370 12.01 -18.82 -13.11
CA GLY A 370 13.47 -18.86 -13.30
C GLY A 370 14.29 -18.22 -12.18
N MET A 371 13.67 -17.91 -11.05
CA MET A 371 14.35 -17.31 -9.92
C MET A 371 14.83 -18.37 -8.92
N PRO A 372 16.07 -18.28 -8.41
CA PRO A 372 16.51 -19.07 -7.29
C PRO A 372 15.70 -18.71 -6.03
N GLN A 373 15.82 -19.53 -5.00
CA GLN A 373 15.20 -19.29 -3.70
C GLN A 373 15.61 -17.89 -3.19
N LEU A 374 14.60 -17.09 -2.79
CA LEU A 374 14.80 -15.78 -2.19
C LEU A 374 14.76 -15.89 -0.67
N ASP A 375 15.53 -15.04 -0.02
CA ASP A 375 15.28 -14.72 1.39
C ASP A 375 13.99 -13.90 1.46
N LEU A 376 12.94 -14.54 1.94
CA LEU A 376 11.62 -13.92 2.09
C LEU A 376 11.54 -13.17 3.42
N ALA A 377 10.60 -12.23 3.50
CA ALA A 377 10.34 -11.45 4.70
C ALA A 377 10.04 -12.37 5.91
N ALA A 378 10.95 -12.43 6.86
CA ALA A 378 10.84 -13.30 8.03
C ALA A 378 9.79 -12.81 9.07
N ASP A 379 9.36 -11.56 8.94
CA ASP A 379 8.36 -10.90 9.80
C ASP A 379 6.92 -11.09 9.31
N VAL A 380 6.70 -11.68 8.13
CA VAL A 380 5.38 -12.01 7.60
C VAL A 380 5.21 -13.52 7.60
N ARG A 381 4.20 -14.02 8.31
CA ARG A 381 3.89 -15.44 8.36
C ARG A 381 3.03 -15.85 7.19
N GLU A 382 3.50 -16.77 6.38
CA GLU A 382 2.70 -17.32 5.30
C GLU A 382 1.74 -18.38 5.85
N TYR A 383 0.45 -18.12 5.73
CA TYR A 383 -0.58 -19.10 6.06
C TYR A 383 -0.65 -20.16 4.96
N GLN A 384 -0.67 -21.40 5.40
CA GLN A 384 -0.97 -22.58 4.59
C GLN A 384 -2.10 -23.35 5.26
N PRO A 385 -3.06 -23.93 4.52
CA PRO A 385 -4.12 -24.75 5.11
C PRO A 385 -3.56 -25.83 6.06
N GLY A 386 -4.13 -25.94 7.25
CA GLY A 386 -3.67 -26.81 8.32
C GLY A 386 -2.59 -26.22 9.25
N ARG A 387 -2.18 -24.95 9.04
CA ARG A 387 -1.13 -24.32 9.85
C ARG A 387 -1.55 -23.04 10.58
N PHE A 388 -2.83 -22.86 10.82
CA PHE A 388 -3.35 -21.68 11.51
C PHE A 388 -2.70 -21.46 12.88
N ASN A 389 -2.63 -22.51 13.73
CA ASN A 389 -2.04 -22.38 15.06
C ASN A 389 -0.59 -21.89 15.01
N ALA A 390 0.20 -22.39 14.06
CA ALA A 390 1.58 -21.93 13.87
C ALA A 390 1.64 -20.43 13.51
N CYS A 391 0.66 -19.93 12.75
CA CYS A 391 0.57 -18.49 12.45
C CYS A 391 0.21 -17.64 13.67
N ILE A 392 -0.49 -18.19 14.66
CA ILE A 392 -0.96 -17.44 15.83
C ILE A 392 0.02 -17.52 17.00
N GLU A 393 0.64 -18.66 17.23
CA GLU A 393 1.37 -18.99 18.48
C GLU A 393 2.88 -18.76 18.38
N GLN A 394 3.46 -18.83 17.19
CA GLN A 394 4.90 -18.63 17.04
C GLN A 394 5.31 -17.18 17.35
N PRO A 395 6.43 -16.93 18.02
CA PRO A 395 6.95 -15.58 18.19
C PRO A 395 7.29 -14.95 16.83
N LEU A 396 7.04 -13.65 16.66
CA LEU A 396 7.41 -12.88 15.48
C LEU A 396 8.78 -12.23 15.68
N HIS A 397 9.58 -12.28 14.63
CA HIS A 397 10.71 -11.39 14.51
C HIS A 397 10.18 -10.04 14.03
N ALA A 398 10.33 -8.99 14.82
CA ALA A 398 9.99 -7.65 14.37
C ALA A 398 10.94 -7.26 13.23
N ALA A 399 10.37 -6.88 12.08
CA ALA A 399 11.17 -6.26 11.04
C ALA A 399 11.59 -4.84 11.47
N PRO A 400 12.78 -4.40 11.08
CA PRO A 400 13.13 -2.99 11.22
C PRO A 400 12.13 -2.14 10.43
N VAL A 401 11.52 -1.16 11.09
CA VAL A 401 10.57 -0.24 10.46
C VAL A 401 11.36 0.81 9.70
N PHE A 402 11.22 0.82 8.38
CA PHE A 402 11.80 1.85 7.52
C PHE A 402 10.91 3.10 7.56
N GLN A 403 11.48 4.22 7.97
CA GLN A 403 10.77 5.49 8.15
C GLN A 403 10.88 6.37 6.89
N VAL A 404 10.01 7.36 6.78
CA VAL A 404 10.08 8.35 5.68
C VAL A 404 11.40 9.13 5.72
N SER A 405 11.93 9.41 6.91
CA SER A 405 13.24 10.07 7.10
C SER A 405 14.38 9.20 6.53
N ASP A 406 14.34 7.88 6.75
CA ASP A 406 15.34 6.95 6.20
C ASP A 406 15.28 6.94 4.67
N ALA A 407 14.06 7.01 4.10
CA ALA A 407 13.86 7.08 2.66
C ALA A 407 14.44 8.38 2.08
N ALA A 408 14.21 9.52 2.73
CA ALA A 408 14.77 10.80 2.30
C ALA A 408 16.30 10.77 2.33
N ASP A 409 16.91 10.31 3.42
CA ASP A 409 18.36 10.22 3.59
C ASP A 409 18.99 9.24 2.58
N LEU A 410 18.33 8.10 2.35
CA LEU A 410 18.81 7.09 1.41
C LEU A 410 18.76 7.60 -0.04
N LEU A 411 17.69 8.34 -0.43
CA LEU A 411 17.59 8.95 -1.76
C LEU A 411 18.71 9.96 -1.98
N ILE A 412 18.96 10.85 -1.02
CA ILE A 412 20.02 11.85 -1.11
C ILE A 412 21.40 11.18 -1.17
N LYS A 413 21.66 10.20 -0.30
CA LYS A 413 22.90 9.42 -0.30
C LYS A 413 23.17 8.79 -1.66
N TYR A 414 22.19 8.10 -2.24
CA TYR A 414 22.34 7.45 -3.55
C TYR A 414 22.51 8.43 -4.73
N THR A 415 22.07 9.67 -4.56
CA THR A 415 22.19 10.68 -5.61
C THR A 415 23.54 11.35 -5.60
N LEU A 416 24.22 11.39 -4.43
CA LEU A 416 25.53 12.04 -4.25
C LEU A 416 26.71 11.08 -4.53
N THR A 417 26.47 9.77 -4.59
CA THR A 417 27.48 8.73 -4.94
C THR A 417 27.46 8.41 -6.43
#